data_a87a8cc2471087a1b900ac3faff2de83
#
_entry.id   a87a8cc2471087a1b900ac3faff2de83
#
_cell.length_a   1.000
_cell.length_b   1.000
_cell.length_c   1.000
_cell.angle_alpha   90.00
_cell.angle_beta   90.00
_cell.angle_gamma   90.00
#
_symmetry.space_group_name_H-M   'P 1'
#
loop_
_entity.id
_entity.type
_entity.pdbx_description
1 polymer ?
#
loop_
_entity_poly.entity_id
_entity_poly.type
_entity_poly.pdbx_seq_one_letter_code
_entity_poly.pdbx_strand_id
1 'polypeptide(L)'
;FISEEYPDGFAPVVPNDDEKAVLASIATAVELLRRDRLDRLGGRLAPHSGALKRDWVVKIDDDYLSASIIEGMISIPMEVDLSIAGGKALTVASGWRPGDLVWRGTVGKRKVTAQVRPVANGFRIAWKGMSVTARAMLPRTAELERLMPEKVAPDTSKLLLCPMPGLVVSIAVAEGQEVKAGETLAVVEAMKMENVLRAERDLVVSKLNAKPGDSLAVDAVIMEFA
;
A
#
# COMPACT_ATOMS: atom_id res chain seq x y z
N PHE A 1 -18.65 -18.71 -16.74
CA PHE A 1 -17.53 -19.10 -15.87
C PHE A 1 -17.35 -18.09 -14.72
N ILE A 2 -17.02 -16.79 -14.98
CA ILE A 2 -16.78 -15.82 -13.89
C ILE A 2 -18.02 -15.64 -13.02
N SER A 3 -19.21 -15.49 -13.60
CA SER A 3 -20.46 -15.35 -12.86
C SER A 3 -20.91 -16.63 -12.13
N GLU A 4 -20.40 -17.80 -12.53
CA GLU A 4 -20.68 -19.10 -11.89
C GLU A 4 -19.72 -19.34 -10.72
N GLU A 5 -18.41 -19.04 -10.90
CA GLU A 5 -17.39 -19.26 -9.87
C GLU A 5 -17.30 -18.13 -8.84
N TYR A 6 -17.73 -16.91 -9.24
CA TYR A 6 -17.67 -15.71 -8.40
C TYR A 6 -18.99 -14.94 -8.46
N PRO A 7 -20.12 -15.53 -7.99
CA PRO A 7 -21.43 -14.89 -8.06
C PRO A 7 -21.50 -13.57 -7.30
N ASP A 8 -20.71 -13.45 -6.22
CA ASP A 8 -20.64 -12.26 -5.36
C ASP A 8 -19.41 -11.35 -5.68
N GLY A 9 -18.74 -11.60 -6.82
CA GLY A 9 -17.53 -10.91 -7.21
C GLY A 9 -16.25 -11.46 -6.55
N PHE A 10 -15.11 -10.83 -6.83
CA PHE A 10 -13.82 -11.22 -6.25
C PHE A 10 -13.64 -10.55 -4.88
N ALA A 11 -13.68 -11.34 -3.81
CA ALA A 11 -13.33 -10.86 -2.48
C ALA A 11 -11.86 -11.19 -2.14
N PRO A 12 -11.12 -10.29 -1.49
CA PRO A 12 -9.78 -10.59 -1.01
C PRO A 12 -9.82 -11.68 0.07
N VAL A 13 -8.88 -12.61 0.03
CA VAL A 13 -8.73 -13.63 1.07
C VAL A 13 -8.14 -12.96 2.31
N VAL A 14 -8.90 -12.96 3.41
CA VAL A 14 -8.47 -12.37 4.69
C VAL A 14 -7.77 -13.44 5.53
N PRO A 15 -6.56 -13.16 6.08
CA PRO A 15 -5.86 -14.11 6.93
C PRO A 15 -6.56 -14.32 8.27
N ASN A 16 -6.65 -15.57 8.73
CA ASN A 16 -7.03 -15.89 10.10
C ASN A 16 -5.87 -15.63 11.08
N ASP A 17 -6.10 -15.77 12.39
CA ASP A 17 -5.11 -15.43 13.42
C ASP A 17 -3.83 -16.27 13.33
N ASP A 18 -3.92 -17.57 13.00
CA ASP A 18 -2.76 -18.42 12.77
C ASP A 18 -1.96 -17.99 11.54
N GLU A 19 -2.65 -17.57 10.49
CA GLU A 19 -2.04 -17.07 9.26
C GLU A 19 -1.42 -15.69 9.47
N LYS A 20 -2.08 -14.81 10.24
CA LYS A 20 -1.50 -13.53 10.68
C LYS A 20 -0.21 -13.74 11.49
N ALA A 21 -0.17 -14.74 12.39
CA ALA A 21 1.03 -15.06 13.14
C ALA A 21 2.18 -15.52 12.22
N VAL A 22 1.89 -16.32 11.19
CA VAL A 22 2.89 -16.73 10.18
C VAL A 22 3.39 -15.52 9.39
N LEU A 23 2.49 -14.68 8.90
CA LEU A 23 2.83 -13.47 8.12
C LEU A 23 3.64 -12.48 8.96
N ALA A 24 3.26 -12.27 10.23
CA ALA A 24 4.00 -11.44 11.16
C ALA A 24 5.41 -11.98 11.44
N SER A 25 5.54 -13.30 11.58
CA SER A 25 6.84 -13.96 11.75
C SER A 25 7.76 -13.73 10.55
N ILE A 26 7.24 -13.88 9.32
CA ILE A 26 7.99 -13.62 8.09
C ILE A 26 8.38 -12.13 8.01
N ALA A 27 7.45 -11.22 8.27
CA ALA A 27 7.72 -9.78 8.23
C ALA A 27 8.83 -9.38 9.22
N THR A 28 8.77 -9.91 10.45
CA THR A 28 9.80 -9.68 11.48
C THR A 28 11.14 -10.21 11.01
N ALA A 29 11.19 -11.45 10.54
CA ALA A 29 12.41 -12.09 10.05
C ALA A 29 13.08 -11.31 8.91
N VAL A 30 12.29 -10.89 7.93
CA VAL A 30 12.75 -10.09 6.79
C VAL A 30 13.28 -8.73 7.24
N GLU A 31 12.59 -8.05 8.17
CA GLU A 31 13.03 -6.76 8.71
C GLU A 31 14.32 -6.88 9.52
N LEU A 32 14.48 -7.96 10.30
CA LEU A 32 15.71 -8.23 11.04
C LEU A 32 16.90 -8.38 10.11
N LEU A 33 16.79 -9.18 9.04
CA LEU A 33 17.85 -9.34 8.03
C LEU A 33 18.14 -8.03 7.29
N ARG A 34 17.10 -7.24 6.98
CA ARG A 34 17.26 -5.93 6.36
C ARG A 34 18.06 -4.99 7.26
N ARG A 35 17.75 -4.96 8.55
CA ARG A 35 18.46 -4.14 9.54
C ARG A 35 19.89 -4.61 9.74
N ASP A 36 20.11 -5.90 9.92
CA ASP A 36 21.47 -6.46 10.05
C ASP A 36 22.33 -6.06 8.85
N ARG A 37 21.78 -6.14 7.62
CA ARG A 37 22.50 -5.67 6.43
C ARG A 37 22.79 -4.18 6.49
N LEU A 38 21.82 -3.34 6.88
CA LEU A 38 22.02 -1.90 7.01
C LEU A 38 23.07 -1.58 8.08
N ASP A 39 23.12 -2.35 9.15
CA ASP A 39 24.06 -2.16 10.25
C ASP A 39 25.50 -2.46 9.87
N ARG A 40 25.69 -3.34 8.90
CA ARG A 40 27.02 -3.69 8.34
C ARG A 40 27.52 -2.70 7.29
N LEU A 41 26.70 -1.72 6.86
CA LEU A 41 27.16 -0.68 5.92
C LEU A 41 28.11 0.30 6.60
N GLY A 42 29.28 0.50 6.02
CA GLY A 42 30.25 1.51 6.46
C GLY A 42 29.81 2.95 6.15
N GLY A 43 30.57 3.94 6.64
CA GLY A 43 30.39 5.37 6.34
C GLY A 43 29.25 6.05 7.11
N ARG A 44 28.77 5.49 8.20
CA ARG A 44 27.76 6.09 9.08
C ARG A 44 28.38 7.18 9.96
N LEU A 45 27.66 8.30 10.14
CA LEU A 45 28.07 9.40 11.02
C LEU A 45 27.97 9.05 12.52
N ALA A 46 27.13 8.10 12.89
CA ALA A 46 26.96 7.65 14.28
C ALA A 46 27.24 6.14 14.40
N PRO A 47 27.95 5.72 15.46
CA PRO A 47 28.13 4.31 15.73
C PRO A 47 26.76 3.64 15.97
N HIS A 48 26.57 2.46 15.39
CA HIS A 48 25.37 1.68 15.64
C HIS A 48 25.48 1.00 17.01
N SER A 49 24.46 1.14 17.84
CA SER A 49 24.35 0.32 19.05
C SER A 49 23.93 -1.09 18.64
N GLY A 50 24.86 -1.99 18.40
CA GLY A 50 24.62 -3.36 17.91
C GLY A 50 23.74 -4.26 18.77
N ALA A 51 22.99 -3.68 19.71
CA ALA A 51 22.05 -4.42 20.56
C ALA A 51 20.80 -4.77 19.76
N LEU A 52 20.55 -6.06 19.58
CA LEU A 52 19.33 -6.59 19.03
C LEU A 52 18.13 -6.11 19.87
N LYS A 53 17.24 -5.34 19.24
CA LYS A 53 15.96 -4.97 19.87
C LYS A 53 15.08 -6.21 19.90
N ARG A 54 14.63 -6.61 21.08
CA ARG A 54 13.84 -7.82 21.28
C ARG A 54 12.36 -7.62 20.97
N ASP A 55 11.82 -6.46 21.29
CA ASP A 55 10.39 -6.19 21.16
C ASP A 55 10.08 -5.41 19.89
N TRP A 56 9.10 -5.90 19.18
CA TRP A 56 8.62 -5.40 17.90
C TRP A 56 7.10 -5.34 17.89
N VAL A 57 6.57 -4.53 17.03
CA VAL A 57 5.15 -4.50 16.65
C VAL A 57 5.07 -4.71 15.15
N VAL A 58 4.26 -5.67 14.73
CA VAL A 58 3.99 -5.92 13.32
C VAL A 58 2.57 -5.45 13.01
N LYS A 59 2.46 -4.46 12.14
CA LYS A 59 1.19 -4.06 11.56
C LYS A 59 0.96 -4.89 10.31
N ILE A 60 -0.17 -5.59 10.25
CA ILE A 60 -0.65 -6.31 9.07
C ILE A 60 -1.96 -5.63 8.66
N ASP A 61 -1.92 -4.92 7.52
CA ASP A 61 -2.98 -4.02 7.11
C ASP A 61 -3.33 -3.07 8.26
N ASP A 62 -4.44 -3.25 8.97
CA ASP A 62 -4.86 -2.42 10.10
C ASP A 62 -4.64 -3.06 11.47
N ASP A 63 -4.24 -4.33 11.53
CA ASP A 63 -4.02 -5.07 12.77
C ASP A 63 -2.60 -4.91 13.32
N TYR A 64 -2.47 -4.66 14.62
CA TYR A 64 -1.20 -4.56 15.32
C TYR A 64 -0.95 -5.78 16.19
N LEU A 65 0.10 -6.53 15.88
CA LEU A 65 0.53 -7.72 16.60
C LEU A 65 1.87 -7.46 17.30
N SER A 66 1.97 -7.79 18.57
CA SER A 66 3.27 -7.80 19.26
C SER A 66 4.12 -8.95 18.73
N ALA A 67 5.42 -8.73 18.58
CA ALA A 67 6.38 -9.75 18.21
C ALA A 67 7.62 -9.60 19.12
N SER A 68 8.00 -10.66 19.81
CA SER A 68 9.17 -10.65 20.69
C SER A 68 10.16 -11.71 20.24
N ILE A 69 11.43 -11.31 20.13
CA ILE A 69 12.54 -12.22 19.82
C ILE A 69 12.96 -12.88 21.13
N ILE A 70 12.85 -14.20 21.18
CA ILE A 70 13.25 -15.00 22.34
C ILE A 70 14.75 -15.30 22.24
N GLU A 71 15.15 -15.95 21.16
CA GLU A 71 16.53 -16.35 20.90
C GLU A 71 16.75 -16.50 19.40
N GLY A 72 18.00 -16.53 18.94
CA GLY A 72 18.33 -16.88 17.58
C GLY A 72 19.50 -16.13 16.99
N MET A 73 19.85 -16.52 15.76
CA MET A 73 20.95 -15.95 14.99
C MET A 73 20.40 -15.20 13.78
N ILE A 74 20.72 -13.92 13.69
CA ILE A 74 20.38 -13.07 12.53
C ILE A 74 21.55 -13.09 11.56
N SER A 75 21.69 -14.18 10.85
CA SER A 75 22.64 -14.34 9.76
C SER A 75 22.02 -15.26 8.70
N ILE A 76 22.62 -15.40 7.54
CA ILE A 76 22.06 -16.23 6.48
C ILE A 76 22.84 -17.55 6.40
N PRO A 77 22.20 -18.72 6.60
CA PRO A 77 20.78 -18.93 6.91
C PRO A 77 20.41 -18.40 8.28
N MET A 78 19.20 -17.83 8.39
CA MET A 78 18.65 -17.29 9.63
C MET A 78 17.84 -18.35 10.36
N GLU A 79 17.97 -18.37 11.69
CA GLU A 79 17.10 -19.14 12.58
C GLU A 79 16.81 -18.27 13.82
N VAL A 80 15.54 -17.99 14.08
CA VAL A 80 15.11 -17.13 15.16
C VAL A 80 13.82 -17.64 15.79
N ASP A 81 13.73 -17.64 17.10
CA ASP A 81 12.54 -17.95 17.85
C ASP A 81 11.77 -16.67 18.15
N LEU A 82 10.54 -16.61 17.68
CA LEU A 82 9.64 -15.47 17.83
C LEU A 82 8.38 -15.87 18.60
N SER A 83 7.93 -15.01 19.51
CA SER A 83 6.59 -15.05 20.08
C SER A 83 5.75 -13.96 19.40
N ILE A 84 4.65 -14.34 18.77
CA ILE A 84 3.70 -13.41 18.14
C ILE A 84 2.44 -13.33 19.00
N ALA A 85 1.98 -12.11 19.30
CA ALA A 85 0.80 -11.81 20.11
C ALA A 85 0.79 -12.53 21.48
N GLY A 86 1.97 -12.72 22.09
CA GLY A 86 2.11 -13.45 23.35
C GLY A 86 1.88 -14.97 23.25
N GLY A 87 1.79 -15.50 22.04
CA GLY A 87 1.62 -16.93 21.78
C GLY A 87 2.90 -17.75 22.02
N LYS A 88 2.81 -19.05 21.75
CA LYS A 88 3.97 -19.95 21.85
C LYS A 88 5.09 -19.53 20.90
N ALA A 89 6.32 -19.81 21.31
CA ALA A 89 7.50 -19.60 20.46
C ALA A 89 7.36 -20.35 19.13
N LEU A 90 7.65 -19.66 18.05
CA LEU A 90 7.71 -20.19 16.70
C LEU A 90 9.13 -20.03 16.16
N THR A 91 9.80 -21.12 15.86
CA THR A 91 11.11 -21.08 15.19
C THR A 91 10.89 -20.68 13.73
N VAL A 92 11.53 -19.61 13.30
CA VAL A 92 11.53 -19.15 11.91
C VAL A 92 12.90 -19.39 11.33
N ALA A 93 12.98 -20.24 10.30
CA ALA A 93 14.24 -20.54 9.62
C ALA A 93 14.11 -20.30 8.12
N SER A 94 15.10 -19.57 7.54
CA SER A 94 15.12 -19.26 6.11
C SER A 94 16.50 -18.92 5.62
N GLY A 95 16.77 -19.26 4.35
CA GLY A 95 17.93 -18.79 3.61
C GLY A 95 17.67 -17.54 2.75
N TRP A 96 16.53 -16.86 2.94
CA TRP A 96 16.15 -15.69 2.17
C TRP A 96 17.16 -14.54 2.33
N ARG A 97 17.40 -13.82 1.27
CA ARG A 97 18.30 -12.66 1.24
C ARG A 97 17.56 -11.40 0.82
N PRO A 98 17.91 -10.22 1.37
CA PRO A 98 17.38 -8.96 0.89
C PRO A 98 17.61 -8.79 -0.62
N GLY A 99 16.49 -8.68 -1.37
CA GLY A 99 16.48 -8.66 -2.83
C GLY A 99 15.79 -9.87 -3.46
N ASP A 100 15.70 -11.00 -2.74
CA ASP A 100 14.93 -12.16 -3.21
C ASP A 100 13.42 -11.83 -3.17
N LEU A 101 12.73 -12.12 -4.27
CA LEU A 101 11.27 -11.91 -4.35
C LEU A 101 10.47 -13.01 -3.65
N VAL A 102 11.08 -14.17 -3.43
CA VAL A 102 10.41 -15.34 -2.85
C VAL A 102 11.10 -15.74 -1.57
N TRP A 103 10.38 -15.60 -0.47
CA TRP A 103 10.78 -16.14 0.82
C TRP A 103 10.43 -17.62 0.90
N ARG A 104 11.41 -18.46 1.19
CA ARG A 104 11.23 -19.90 1.44
C ARG A 104 11.85 -20.25 2.77
N GLY A 105 11.06 -20.93 3.61
CA GLY A 105 11.53 -21.29 4.95
C GLY A 105 10.50 -22.08 5.72
N THR A 106 10.72 -22.13 7.03
CA THR A 106 9.80 -22.75 7.98
C THR A 106 9.36 -21.73 9.03
N VAL A 107 8.11 -21.79 9.45
CA VAL A 107 7.56 -21.08 10.61
C VAL A 107 6.95 -22.13 11.53
N GLY A 108 7.62 -22.40 12.65
CA GLY A 108 7.36 -23.57 13.47
C GLY A 108 7.56 -24.85 12.64
N LYS A 109 6.51 -25.69 12.60
CA LYS A 109 6.53 -26.93 11.80
C LYS A 109 6.04 -26.76 10.35
N ARG A 110 5.63 -25.56 9.96
CA ARG A 110 5.00 -25.29 8.67
C ARG A 110 6.05 -24.83 7.65
N LYS A 111 6.16 -25.52 6.52
CA LYS A 111 6.92 -25.03 5.37
C LYS A 111 6.10 -23.92 4.67
N VAL A 112 6.74 -22.80 4.42
CA VAL A 112 6.12 -21.63 3.81
C VAL A 112 6.91 -21.16 2.62
N THR A 113 6.19 -20.86 1.53
CA THR A 113 6.73 -20.15 0.36
C THR A 113 5.82 -18.95 0.14
N ALA A 114 6.36 -17.75 0.33
CA ALA A 114 5.64 -16.51 0.19
C ALA A 114 6.38 -15.54 -0.72
N GLN A 115 5.65 -14.75 -1.50
CA GLN A 115 6.26 -13.65 -2.23
C GLN A 115 6.43 -12.47 -1.26
N VAL A 116 7.61 -11.86 -1.25
CA VAL A 116 7.93 -10.70 -0.43
C VAL A 116 8.43 -9.58 -1.32
N ARG A 117 7.71 -8.46 -1.34
CA ARG A 117 8.07 -7.27 -2.11
C ARG A 117 8.22 -6.07 -1.16
N PRO A 118 9.33 -5.32 -1.25
CA PRO A 118 9.47 -4.10 -0.46
C PRO A 118 8.43 -3.07 -0.91
N VAL A 119 7.84 -2.39 0.06
CA VAL A 119 6.97 -1.22 -0.10
C VAL A 119 7.43 -0.12 0.84
N ALA A 120 6.82 1.07 0.77
CA ALA A 120 7.15 2.15 1.68
C ALA A 120 6.99 1.70 3.15
N ASN A 121 8.10 1.72 3.90
CA ASN A 121 8.19 1.35 5.33
C ASN A 121 7.80 -0.09 5.68
N GLY A 122 7.80 -1.04 4.73
CA GLY A 122 7.41 -2.41 5.01
C GLY A 122 7.53 -3.34 3.81
N PHE A 123 6.72 -4.38 3.83
CA PHE A 123 6.71 -5.42 2.80
C PHE A 123 5.28 -5.79 2.43
N ARG A 124 5.03 -6.00 1.15
CA ARG A 124 3.84 -6.70 0.69
C ARG A 124 4.16 -8.18 0.64
N ILE A 125 3.40 -8.97 1.38
CA ILE A 125 3.58 -10.42 1.48
C ILE A 125 2.36 -11.09 0.86
N ALA A 126 2.60 -11.93 -0.18
CA ALA A 126 1.55 -12.73 -0.78
C ALA A 126 1.79 -14.22 -0.48
N TRP A 127 0.77 -14.86 0.09
CA TRP A 127 0.80 -16.27 0.51
C TRP A 127 -0.61 -16.86 0.50
N LYS A 128 -0.77 -18.07 -0.05
CA LYS A 128 -2.08 -18.77 -0.13
C LYS A 128 -3.24 -17.93 -0.69
N GLY A 129 -3.02 -17.13 -1.71
CA GLY A 129 -4.04 -16.26 -2.27
C GLY A 129 -4.29 -14.96 -1.51
N MET A 130 -3.76 -14.82 -0.30
CA MET A 130 -3.77 -13.58 0.48
C MET A 130 -2.67 -12.64 0.00
N SER A 131 -2.91 -11.34 0.07
CA SER A 131 -1.90 -10.30 -0.17
C SER A 131 -2.06 -9.20 0.87
N VAL A 132 -1.11 -9.10 1.80
CA VAL A 132 -1.15 -8.16 2.92
C VAL A 132 0.05 -7.22 2.89
N THR A 133 -0.13 -6.02 3.45
CA THR A 133 0.99 -5.12 3.74
C THR A 133 1.41 -5.29 5.19
N ALA A 134 2.65 -5.75 5.41
CA ALA A 134 3.21 -5.97 6.73
C ALA A 134 4.33 -4.97 7.03
N ARG A 135 4.30 -4.35 8.20
CA ARG A 135 5.32 -3.42 8.69
C ARG A 135 5.80 -3.85 10.07
N ALA A 136 7.03 -4.33 10.16
CA ALA A 136 7.65 -4.62 11.46
C ALA A 136 8.39 -3.37 11.95
N MET A 137 8.02 -2.88 13.11
CA MET A 137 8.52 -1.62 13.68
C MET A 137 8.80 -1.75 15.19
N LEU A 138 9.58 -0.83 15.71
CA LEU A 138 9.80 -0.76 17.17
C LEU A 138 8.52 -0.27 17.88
N PRO A 139 8.27 -0.66 19.14
CA PRO A 139 7.07 -0.26 19.89
C PRO A 139 6.82 1.25 19.86
N ARG A 140 7.86 2.05 20.08
CA ARG A 140 7.75 3.52 20.04
C ARG A 140 7.32 4.04 18.67
N THR A 141 7.79 3.41 17.59
CA THR A 141 7.38 3.79 16.22
C THR A 141 5.91 3.46 15.99
N ALA A 142 5.45 2.31 16.48
CA ALA A 142 4.04 1.92 16.38
C ALA A 142 3.11 2.85 17.18
N GLU A 143 3.54 3.32 18.36
CA GLU A 143 2.80 4.33 19.12
C GLU A 143 2.65 5.64 18.32
N LEU A 144 3.73 6.11 17.72
CA LEU A 144 3.72 7.34 16.91
C LEU A 144 2.91 7.17 15.62
N GLU A 145 2.97 6.00 14.98
CA GLU A 145 2.18 5.72 13.76
C GLU A 145 0.67 5.79 14.05
N ARG A 146 0.22 5.31 15.21
CA ARG A 146 -1.20 5.39 15.61
C ARG A 146 -1.70 6.83 15.78
N LEU A 147 -0.79 7.77 16.01
CA LEU A 147 -1.12 9.19 16.14
C LEU A 147 -1.12 9.92 14.79
N MET A 148 -0.62 9.27 13.72
CA MET A 148 -0.62 9.89 12.40
C MET A 148 -2.04 9.93 11.83
N PRO A 149 -2.52 11.11 11.38
CA PRO A 149 -3.82 11.19 10.74
C PRO A 149 -3.79 10.38 9.42
N GLU A 150 -4.86 9.66 9.16
CA GLU A 150 -5.04 9.03 7.87
C GLU A 150 -5.16 10.09 6.79
N LYS A 151 -4.32 9.97 5.76
CA LYS A 151 -4.41 10.82 4.58
C LYS A 151 -5.60 10.34 3.74
N VAL A 152 -6.77 10.90 4.00
CA VAL A 152 -7.93 10.71 3.14
C VAL A 152 -7.63 11.36 1.80
N ALA A 153 -7.72 10.60 0.71
CA ALA A 153 -7.63 11.17 -0.63
C ALA A 153 -8.76 12.19 -0.80
N PRO A 154 -8.52 13.38 -1.38
CA PRO A 154 -9.59 14.32 -1.64
C PRO A 154 -10.64 13.64 -2.52
N ASP A 155 -11.91 13.79 -2.15
CA ASP A 155 -13.01 13.31 -2.97
C ASP A 155 -13.14 14.20 -4.20
N THR A 156 -12.63 13.73 -5.31
CA THR A 156 -12.71 14.40 -6.61
C THR A 156 -13.88 13.91 -7.45
N SER A 157 -14.73 13.04 -6.91
CA SER A 157 -15.83 12.44 -7.65
C SER A 157 -16.86 13.44 -8.18
N LYS A 158 -16.90 14.63 -7.58
CA LYS A 158 -17.77 15.75 -7.98
C LYS A 158 -17.04 16.83 -8.77
N LEU A 159 -15.82 16.59 -9.20
CA LEU A 159 -15.01 17.59 -9.91
C LEU A 159 -14.55 17.02 -11.25
N LEU A 160 -14.65 17.82 -12.30
CA LEU A 160 -13.92 17.57 -13.52
C LEU A 160 -12.59 18.31 -13.47
N LEU A 161 -11.51 17.54 -13.37
CA LEU A 161 -10.16 18.08 -13.31
C LEU A 161 -9.50 18.03 -14.68
N CYS A 162 -8.61 18.98 -14.95
CA CYS A 162 -7.80 19.01 -16.15
C CYS A 162 -6.70 17.92 -16.06
N PRO A 163 -6.69 16.90 -16.92
CA PRO A 163 -5.76 15.78 -16.79
C PRO A 163 -4.32 16.14 -17.19
N MET A 164 -4.14 17.23 -17.94
CA MET A 164 -2.84 17.68 -18.42
C MET A 164 -2.85 19.18 -18.68
N PRO A 165 -1.73 19.89 -18.55
CA PRO A 165 -1.69 21.32 -18.81
C PRO A 165 -2.05 21.59 -20.28
N GLY A 166 -3.01 22.49 -20.51
CA GLY A 166 -3.53 22.75 -21.86
C GLY A 166 -4.48 23.95 -21.95
N LEU A 167 -4.96 24.21 -23.14
CA LEU A 167 -5.92 25.25 -23.46
C LEU A 167 -7.32 24.67 -23.58
N VAL A 168 -8.29 25.27 -22.92
CA VAL A 168 -9.71 24.90 -23.07
C VAL A 168 -10.19 25.36 -24.45
N VAL A 169 -10.47 24.42 -25.34
CA VAL A 169 -10.98 24.71 -26.71
C VAL A 169 -12.47 24.99 -26.66
N SER A 170 -13.22 24.15 -25.96
CA SER A 170 -14.67 24.30 -25.83
C SER A 170 -15.21 23.66 -24.55
N ILE A 171 -16.35 24.19 -24.09
CA ILE A 171 -17.18 23.61 -23.02
C ILE A 171 -18.55 23.32 -23.66
N ALA A 172 -18.98 22.07 -23.64
CA ALA A 172 -20.15 21.58 -24.33
C ALA A 172 -21.43 21.62 -23.49
N VAL A 173 -21.34 22.01 -22.22
CA VAL A 173 -22.44 21.97 -21.24
C VAL A 173 -22.61 23.31 -20.54
N ALA A 174 -23.77 23.53 -19.92
CA ALA A 174 -24.11 24.73 -19.16
C ALA A 174 -24.33 24.40 -17.67
N GLU A 175 -24.22 25.41 -16.80
CA GLU A 175 -24.59 25.28 -15.39
C GLU A 175 -26.07 24.91 -15.23
N GLY A 176 -26.35 23.95 -14.36
CA GLY A 176 -27.68 23.37 -14.13
C GLY A 176 -28.07 22.28 -15.14
N GLN A 177 -27.25 21.98 -16.13
CA GLN A 177 -27.53 20.93 -17.13
C GLN A 177 -27.31 19.53 -16.53
N GLU A 178 -28.27 18.64 -16.80
CA GLU A 178 -28.13 17.21 -16.57
C GLU A 178 -27.35 16.58 -17.73
N VAL A 179 -26.31 15.79 -17.43
CA VAL A 179 -25.44 15.11 -18.40
C VAL A 179 -25.47 13.61 -18.17
N LYS A 180 -25.41 12.84 -19.24
CA LYS A 180 -25.39 11.38 -19.23
C LYS A 180 -23.98 10.83 -19.31
N ALA A 181 -23.77 9.63 -18.76
CA ALA A 181 -22.52 8.91 -18.89
C ALA A 181 -22.08 8.82 -20.38
N GLY A 182 -20.82 9.21 -20.65
CA GLY A 182 -20.24 9.27 -22.01
C GLY A 182 -20.49 10.58 -22.77
N GLU A 183 -21.32 11.50 -22.26
CA GLU A 183 -21.55 12.81 -22.87
C GLU A 183 -20.31 13.69 -22.78
N THR A 184 -20.05 14.47 -23.86
CA THR A 184 -18.89 15.35 -23.90
C THR A 184 -19.13 16.57 -23.01
N LEU A 185 -18.18 16.84 -22.13
CA LEU A 185 -18.23 17.97 -21.18
C LEU A 185 -17.37 19.14 -21.62
N ALA A 186 -16.11 18.86 -21.99
CA ALA A 186 -15.15 19.87 -22.41
C ALA A 186 -14.13 19.26 -23.37
N VAL A 187 -13.48 20.11 -24.15
CA VAL A 187 -12.35 19.76 -25.01
C VAL A 187 -11.16 20.60 -24.58
N VAL A 188 -10.04 19.94 -24.26
CA VAL A 188 -8.78 20.57 -23.88
C VAL A 188 -7.69 20.19 -24.89
N GLU A 189 -7.04 21.20 -25.45
CA GLU A 189 -5.89 21.02 -26.33
C GLU A 189 -4.60 21.03 -25.50
N ALA A 190 -3.81 19.98 -25.63
CA ALA A 190 -2.49 19.88 -25.04
C ALA A 190 -1.53 19.21 -26.04
N MET A 191 -0.32 19.74 -26.21
CA MET A 191 0.69 19.19 -27.10
C MET A 191 0.19 18.98 -28.55
N LYS A 192 -0.67 19.88 -29.07
CA LYS A 192 -1.33 19.81 -30.40
C LYS A 192 -2.28 18.61 -30.56
N MET A 193 -2.78 18.07 -29.45
CA MET A 193 -3.80 17.02 -29.43
C MET A 193 -5.02 17.51 -28.66
N GLU A 194 -6.21 17.24 -29.19
CA GLU A 194 -7.46 17.52 -28.51
C GLU A 194 -7.87 16.35 -27.64
N ASN A 195 -8.07 16.59 -26.34
CA ASN A 195 -8.62 15.65 -25.39
C ASN A 195 -10.07 15.97 -25.11
N VAL A 196 -10.95 15.04 -25.45
CA VAL A 196 -12.38 15.16 -25.16
C VAL A 196 -12.66 14.56 -23.78
N LEU A 197 -13.01 15.42 -22.82
CA LEU A 197 -13.39 15.03 -21.47
C LEU A 197 -14.88 14.70 -21.47
N ARG A 198 -15.22 13.49 -20.97
CA ARG A 198 -16.58 12.96 -20.95
C ARG A 198 -17.06 12.68 -19.54
N ALA A 199 -18.37 12.72 -19.35
CA ALA A 199 -19.00 12.32 -18.09
C ALA A 199 -18.79 10.81 -17.85
N GLU A 200 -18.28 10.44 -16.67
CA GLU A 200 -18.09 9.04 -16.28
C GLU A 200 -19.40 8.39 -15.82
N ARG A 201 -20.36 9.19 -15.37
CA ARG A 201 -21.68 8.78 -14.89
C ARG A 201 -22.70 9.90 -15.15
N ASP A 202 -23.95 9.61 -14.87
CA ASP A 202 -25.03 10.64 -14.91
C ASP A 202 -24.81 11.63 -13.78
N LEU A 203 -24.73 12.92 -14.09
CA LEU A 203 -24.40 14.03 -13.20
C LEU A 203 -25.18 15.27 -13.56
N VAL A 204 -25.24 16.23 -12.62
CA VAL A 204 -25.76 17.59 -12.88
C VAL A 204 -24.61 18.58 -12.74
N VAL A 205 -24.38 19.42 -13.73
CA VAL A 205 -23.36 20.47 -13.70
C VAL A 205 -23.78 21.54 -12.71
N SER A 206 -23.01 21.68 -11.64
CA SER A 206 -23.27 22.67 -10.58
C SER A 206 -22.66 24.03 -10.94
N LYS A 207 -21.41 24.03 -11.41
CA LYS A 207 -20.66 25.25 -11.68
C LYS A 207 -19.60 25.04 -12.75
N LEU A 208 -19.38 26.05 -13.58
CA LEU A 208 -18.29 26.13 -14.54
C LEU A 208 -17.18 27.04 -14.00
N ASN A 209 -15.97 26.49 -13.79
CA ASN A 209 -14.82 27.23 -13.26
C ASN A 209 -13.83 27.66 -14.35
N ALA A 210 -13.99 27.16 -15.58
CA ALA A 210 -13.17 27.50 -16.74
C ALA A 210 -14.03 27.95 -17.92
N LYS A 211 -13.41 28.67 -18.86
CA LYS A 211 -14.03 29.17 -20.09
C LYS A 211 -13.19 28.77 -21.30
N PRO A 212 -13.78 28.70 -22.51
CA PRO A 212 -13.02 28.56 -23.74
C PRO A 212 -11.94 29.64 -23.87
N GLY A 213 -10.70 29.23 -24.17
CA GLY A 213 -9.53 30.11 -24.23
C GLY A 213 -8.70 30.19 -22.95
N ASP A 214 -9.14 29.58 -21.84
CA ASP A 214 -8.36 29.54 -20.59
C ASP A 214 -7.23 28.51 -20.70
N SER A 215 -6.05 28.88 -20.20
CA SER A 215 -4.92 27.96 -20.05
C SER A 215 -4.95 27.36 -18.64
N LEU A 216 -5.05 26.05 -18.55
CA LEU A 216 -5.19 25.33 -17.30
C LEU A 216 -3.93 24.52 -16.98
N ALA A 217 -3.57 24.47 -15.69
CA ALA A 217 -2.58 23.55 -15.18
C ALA A 217 -3.19 22.15 -14.97
N VAL A 218 -2.35 21.15 -14.75
CA VAL A 218 -2.80 19.82 -14.30
C VAL A 218 -3.58 19.95 -13.00
N ASP A 219 -4.63 19.15 -12.85
CA ASP A 219 -5.55 19.14 -11.70
C ASP A 219 -6.34 20.45 -11.47
N ALA A 220 -6.27 21.42 -12.38
CA ALA A 220 -7.14 22.59 -12.32
C ALA A 220 -8.61 22.17 -12.50
N VAL A 221 -9.52 22.71 -11.68
CA VAL A 221 -10.95 22.38 -11.72
C VAL A 221 -11.59 23.07 -12.94
N ILE A 222 -12.14 22.29 -13.86
CA ILE A 222 -12.87 22.78 -15.03
C ILE A 222 -14.33 23.04 -14.69
N MET A 223 -14.97 22.06 -14.01
CA MET A 223 -16.36 22.19 -13.55
C MET A 223 -16.62 21.35 -12.31
N GLU A 224 -17.70 21.68 -11.62
CA GLU A 224 -18.18 21.00 -10.42
C GLU A 224 -19.55 20.37 -10.70
N PHE A 225 -19.82 19.23 -10.06
CA PHE A 225 -21.07 18.50 -10.15
C PHE A 225 -21.80 18.47 -8.81
N ALA A 226 -23.11 18.39 -8.85
CA ALA A 226 -23.95 18.27 -7.68
C ALA A 226 -23.96 16.86 -7.07
#